data_3c7af2c67f48cf70286abd788efcb871
#
_entry.id   3c7af2c67f48cf70286abd788efcb871
#
_cell.length_a   1.000
_cell.length_b   1.000
_cell.length_c   1.000
_cell.angle_alpha   90.00
_cell.angle_beta   90.00
_cell.angle_gamma   90.00
#
_symmetry.space_group_name_H-M   'P 1'
#
loop_
_entity.id
_entity.type
_entity.pdbx_description
1 polymer ?
#
loop_
_entity_poly.entity_id
_entity_poly.type
_entity_poly.pdbx_seq_one_letter_code
_entity_poly.pdbx_strand_id
1 'polypeptide(L)'
;MKQKFYSAFWLKHLGVYYMLVASFYFALNGALAKVMAERMSSAEIVFFRNVVGIGIVLFSLRRVKNLGPGGKPWLLAFRGFIGSCGILATFYNIAHIDLGTAFTFQKTAPIFTALFSAFFLGEKLSSKGWFAILLGFGGILLVVRPHIGISVTDAVGIFGGMCAGLAYTSVRELRKYYATNLIVLVFVSSATFLSAMMMAAGWALGDSEVKILGLFSGADLARLAYFNLPSLLGWVLVALLGVSGIYFQIYMTRAYAASRKAGIVAAISYSDILFSMALGIMLGDRLPGPIVLAGIAVVILSGILIARER
;
A
#
# COMPACT_ATOMS: atom_id res chain seq x y z
N MET A 1 -27.32 -16.37 -30.39
CA MET A 1 -27.24 -14.91 -30.22
C MET A 1 -27.06 -14.47 -28.74
N LYS A 2 -27.77 -15.05 -27.77
CA LYS A 2 -27.62 -14.73 -26.32
C LYS A 2 -26.20 -14.97 -25.77
N GLN A 3 -25.52 -16.04 -26.14
CA GLN A 3 -24.15 -16.36 -25.65
C GLN A 3 -23.10 -15.34 -26.13
N LYS A 4 -23.20 -14.77 -27.32
CA LYS A 4 -22.31 -13.70 -27.80
C LYS A 4 -22.57 -12.37 -27.07
N PHE A 5 -23.80 -12.11 -26.64
CA PHE A 5 -24.14 -10.89 -25.90
C PHE A 5 -23.60 -10.93 -24.47
N TYR A 6 -23.71 -12.08 -23.79
CA TYR A 6 -23.11 -12.28 -22.47
C TYR A 6 -21.58 -12.17 -22.51
N SER A 7 -20.92 -12.74 -23.51
CA SER A 7 -19.48 -12.64 -23.67
C SER A 7 -19.01 -11.20 -23.91
N ALA A 8 -19.74 -10.40 -24.71
CA ALA A 8 -19.42 -9.00 -24.98
C ALA A 8 -19.61 -8.10 -23.73
N PHE A 9 -20.65 -8.36 -22.92
CA PHE A 9 -20.88 -7.63 -21.68
C PHE A 9 -19.75 -7.90 -20.66
N TRP A 10 -19.39 -9.17 -20.43
CA TRP A 10 -18.31 -9.56 -19.54
C TRP A 10 -16.94 -9.03 -19.99
N LEU A 11 -16.65 -9.08 -21.28
CA LEU A 11 -15.42 -8.53 -21.85
C LEU A 11 -15.31 -7.01 -21.65
N LYS A 12 -16.42 -6.29 -21.72
CA LYS A 12 -16.45 -4.84 -21.49
C LYS A 12 -16.18 -4.45 -20.03
N HIS A 13 -16.52 -5.33 -19.07
CA HIS A 13 -16.40 -5.09 -17.64
C HIS A 13 -15.27 -5.88 -16.98
N LEU A 14 -14.44 -6.55 -17.77
CA LEU A 14 -13.37 -7.42 -17.28
C LEU A 14 -12.36 -6.69 -16.38
N GLY A 15 -12.04 -5.43 -16.71
CA GLY A 15 -11.18 -4.58 -15.89
C GLY A 15 -11.76 -4.29 -14.50
N VAL A 16 -13.09 -4.08 -14.43
CA VAL A 16 -13.83 -3.88 -13.16
C VAL A 16 -13.77 -5.15 -12.31
N TYR A 17 -14.06 -6.30 -12.91
CA TYR A 17 -14.02 -7.59 -12.23
C TYR A 17 -12.63 -7.89 -11.68
N TYR A 18 -11.60 -7.75 -12.50
CA TYR A 18 -10.23 -8.00 -12.04
C TYR A 18 -9.80 -7.04 -10.92
N MET A 19 -10.26 -5.79 -10.94
CA MET A 19 -9.93 -4.85 -9.86
C MET A 19 -10.67 -5.19 -8.56
N LEU A 20 -11.93 -5.61 -8.61
CA LEU A 20 -12.65 -6.07 -7.42
C LEU A 20 -11.96 -7.29 -6.78
N VAL A 21 -11.55 -8.26 -7.61
CA VAL A 21 -10.79 -9.43 -7.13
C VAL A 21 -9.44 -9.00 -6.54
N ALA A 22 -8.73 -8.06 -7.20
CA ALA A 22 -7.49 -7.50 -6.67
C ALA A 22 -7.72 -6.83 -5.32
N SER A 23 -8.74 -5.99 -5.19
CA SER A 23 -9.10 -5.31 -3.95
C SER A 23 -9.41 -6.28 -2.81
N PHE A 24 -10.09 -7.39 -3.12
CA PHE A 24 -10.33 -8.44 -2.13
C PHE A 24 -9.03 -9.11 -1.66
N TYR A 25 -8.13 -9.51 -2.59
CA TYR A 25 -6.84 -10.08 -2.21
C TYR A 25 -5.96 -9.09 -1.44
N PHE A 26 -6.07 -7.79 -1.73
CA PHE A 26 -5.35 -6.77 -0.99
C PHE A 26 -5.87 -6.64 0.45
N ALA A 27 -7.19 -6.62 0.63
CA ALA A 27 -7.81 -6.62 1.95
C ALA A 27 -7.50 -7.91 2.73
N LEU A 28 -7.52 -9.08 2.05
CA LEU A 28 -7.13 -10.35 2.65
C LEU A 28 -5.66 -10.33 3.11
N ASN A 29 -4.77 -9.72 2.32
CA ASN A 29 -3.37 -9.53 2.70
C ASN A 29 -3.25 -8.71 3.99
N GLY A 30 -4.03 -7.63 4.13
CA GLY A 30 -4.10 -6.83 5.36
C GLY A 30 -4.65 -7.62 6.55
N ALA A 31 -5.72 -8.39 6.34
CA ALA A 31 -6.32 -9.22 7.39
C ALA A 31 -5.34 -10.29 7.89
N LEU A 32 -4.65 -10.98 6.98
CA LEU A 32 -3.59 -11.94 7.35
C LEU A 32 -2.46 -11.27 8.12
N ALA A 33 -2.03 -10.08 7.67
CA ALA A 33 -1.00 -9.30 8.37
C ALA A 33 -1.45 -8.91 9.78
N LYS A 34 -2.72 -8.54 9.97
CA LYS A 34 -3.28 -8.20 11.28
C LYS A 34 -3.26 -9.39 12.25
N VAL A 35 -3.68 -10.56 11.80
CA VAL A 35 -3.60 -11.79 12.59
C VAL A 35 -2.16 -12.13 12.96
N MET A 36 -1.21 -11.92 12.04
CA MET A 36 0.21 -12.16 12.31
C MET A 36 0.79 -11.15 13.29
N ALA A 37 0.30 -9.91 13.30
CA ALA A 37 0.78 -8.83 14.15
C ALA A 37 0.56 -9.08 15.66
N GLU A 38 -0.30 -10.04 16.03
CA GLU A 38 -0.44 -10.50 17.43
C GLU A 38 0.82 -11.21 17.95
N ARG A 39 1.66 -11.77 17.04
CA ARG A 39 2.80 -12.61 17.40
C ARG A 39 4.11 -12.21 16.74
N MET A 40 4.04 -11.40 15.70
CA MET A 40 5.18 -10.97 14.90
C MET A 40 5.19 -9.45 14.79
N SER A 41 6.38 -8.86 14.78
CA SER A 41 6.51 -7.43 14.57
C SER A 41 6.14 -7.03 13.14
N SER A 42 5.73 -5.77 12.93
CA SER A 42 5.42 -5.25 11.60
C SER A 42 6.62 -5.35 10.64
N ALA A 43 7.84 -5.13 11.16
CA ALA A 43 9.08 -5.29 10.38
C ALA A 43 9.29 -6.73 9.95
N GLU A 44 9.05 -7.69 10.84
CA GLU A 44 9.18 -9.12 10.59
C GLU A 44 8.17 -9.61 9.54
N ILE A 45 6.91 -9.19 9.64
CA ILE A 45 5.88 -9.52 8.65
C ILE A 45 6.27 -9.00 7.26
N VAL A 46 6.74 -7.74 7.18
CA VAL A 46 7.21 -7.15 5.92
C VAL A 46 8.45 -7.88 5.39
N PHE A 47 9.38 -8.24 6.26
CA PHE A 47 10.58 -9.01 5.91
C PHE A 47 10.23 -10.34 5.24
N PHE A 48 9.52 -11.22 5.94
CA PHE A 48 9.20 -12.55 5.41
C PHE A 48 8.32 -12.50 4.16
N ARG A 49 7.31 -11.62 4.14
CA ARG A 49 6.49 -11.41 2.95
C ARG A 49 7.35 -11.05 1.73
N ASN A 50 8.32 -10.15 1.90
CA ASN A 50 9.14 -9.69 0.80
C ASN A 50 10.22 -10.70 0.41
N VAL A 51 10.73 -11.52 1.32
CA VAL A 51 11.59 -12.67 0.99
C VAL A 51 10.87 -13.63 0.03
N VAL A 52 9.62 -13.97 0.33
CA VAL A 52 8.78 -14.75 -0.60
C VAL A 52 8.60 -14.00 -1.93
N GLY A 53 8.35 -12.68 -1.86
CA GLY A 53 8.21 -11.82 -3.02
C GLY A 53 9.46 -11.80 -3.91
N ILE A 54 10.66 -11.71 -3.33
CA ILE A 54 11.94 -11.78 -4.05
C ILE A 54 12.04 -13.09 -4.85
N GLY A 55 11.76 -14.23 -4.23
CA GLY A 55 11.81 -15.53 -4.89
C GLY A 55 10.95 -15.57 -6.15
N ILE A 56 9.73 -15.04 -6.06
CA ILE A 56 8.77 -15.03 -7.17
C ILE A 56 9.18 -14.05 -8.27
N VAL A 57 9.62 -12.84 -7.89
CA VAL A 57 10.06 -11.84 -8.86
C VAL A 57 11.32 -12.34 -9.59
N LEU A 58 12.26 -12.96 -8.89
CA LEU A 58 13.45 -13.56 -9.52
C LEU A 58 13.06 -14.67 -10.51
N PHE A 59 12.11 -15.54 -10.14
CA PHE A 59 11.58 -16.54 -11.06
C PHE A 59 10.91 -15.91 -12.29
N SER A 60 10.14 -14.84 -12.10
CA SER A 60 9.51 -14.08 -13.20
C SER A 60 10.56 -13.40 -14.09
N LEU A 61 11.64 -12.85 -13.51
CA LEU A 61 12.70 -12.20 -14.26
C LEU A 61 13.45 -13.14 -15.20
N ARG A 62 13.54 -14.44 -14.89
CA ARG A 62 14.13 -15.43 -15.81
C ARG A 62 13.45 -15.48 -17.18
N ARG A 63 12.18 -15.03 -17.26
CA ARG A 63 11.39 -14.99 -18.50
C ARG A 63 11.44 -13.63 -19.21
N VAL A 64 12.05 -12.61 -18.59
CA VAL A 64 12.13 -11.25 -19.14
C VAL A 64 13.45 -11.12 -19.92
N LYS A 65 13.33 -11.02 -21.24
CA LYS A 65 14.52 -10.90 -22.14
C LYS A 65 15.17 -9.51 -22.11
N ASN A 66 14.42 -8.46 -21.74
CA ASN A 66 14.92 -7.09 -21.74
C ASN A 66 14.55 -6.38 -20.45
N LEU A 67 15.54 -5.97 -19.69
CA LEU A 67 15.38 -5.25 -18.42
C LEU A 67 15.22 -3.72 -18.59
N GLY A 68 15.29 -3.25 -19.84
CA GLY A 68 15.21 -1.83 -20.20
C GLY A 68 16.59 -1.18 -20.42
N PRO A 69 16.61 0.02 -21.02
CA PRO A 69 17.86 0.70 -21.38
C PRO A 69 18.70 1.17 -20.19
N GLY A 70 18.10 1.25 -19.00
CA GLY A 70 18.74 1.82 -17.81
C GLY A 70 18.82 3.34 -17.87
N GLY A 71 19.57 3.96 -16.95
CA GLY A 71 19.91 5.39 -17.03
C GLY A 71 19.57 6.23 -15.81
N LYS A 72 18.70 5.75 -14.89
CA LYS A 72 18.32 6.49 -13.66
C LYS A 72 18.44 5.63 -12.39
N PRO A 73 19.64 5.13 -12.04
CA PRO A 73 19.79 4.20 -10.90
C PRO A 73 19.43 4.84 -9.55
N TRP A 74 19.74 6.12 -9.35
CA TRP A 74 19.40 6.84 -8.12
C TRP A 74 17.88 6.99 -7.92
N LEU A 75 17.13 7.23 -8.99
CA LEU A 75 15.68 7.28 -8.93
C LEU A 75 15.10 5.89 -8.64
N LEU A 76 15.73 4.83 -9.15
CA LEU A 76 15.35 3.45 -8.89
C LEU A 76 15.60 3.08 -7.42
N ALA A 77 16.77 3.45 -6.87
CA ALA A 77 17.10 3.28 -5.45
C ALA A 77 16.15 4.09 -4.55
N PHE A 78 15.91 5.37 -4.88
CA PHE A 78 14.94 6.23 -4.19
C PHE A 78 13.54 5.60 -4.17
N ARG A 79 13.07 5.09 -5.31
CA ARG A 79 11.77 4.37 -5.41
C ARG A 79 11.74 3.15 -4.48
N GLY A 80 12.82 2.38 -4.44
CA GLY A 80 12.95 1.24 -3.54
C GLY A 80 12.83 1.66 -2.08
N PHE A 81 13.63 2.62 -1.66
CA PHE A 81 13.69 3.11 -0.29
C PHE A 81 12.37 3.74 0.17
N ILE A 82 11.86 4.74 -0.58
CA ILE A 82 10.63 5.45 -0.19
C ILE A 82 9.41 4.53 -0.20
N GLY A 83 9.36 3.57 -1.16
CA GLY A 83 8.31 2.57 -1.17
C GLY A 83 8.39 1.62 0.02
N SER A 84 9.61 1.31 0.49
CA SER A 84 9.83 0.50 1.68
C SER A 84 9.37 1.20 2.96
N CYS A 85 9.62 2.50 3.08
CA CYS A 85 9.08 3.32 4.17
C CYS A 85 7.55 3.29 4.16
N GLY A 86 6.93 3.45 2.98
CA GLY A 86 5.47 3.42 2.84
C GLY A 86 4.86 2.09 3.24
N ILE A 87 5.45 0.97 2.85
CA ILE A 87 4.91 -0.36 3.20
C ILE A 87 5.09 -0.65 4.69
N LEU A 88 6.21 -0.30 5.30
CA LEU A 88 6.43 -0.44 6.73
C LEU A 88 5.43 0.37 7.54
N ALA A 89 5.18 1.63 7.15
CA ALA A 89 4.17 2.48 7.76
C ALA A 89 2.75 1.87 7.65
N THR A 90 2.42 1.29 6.48
CA THR A 90 1.13 0.61 6.29
C THR A 90 0.99 -0.59 7.22
N PHE A 91 2.00 -1.46 7.32
CA PHE A 91 1.94 -2.65 8.17
C PHE A 91 1.98 -2.29 9.67
N TYR A 92 2.67 -1.21 10.03
CA TYR A 92 2.57 -0.64 11.37
C TYR A 92 1.13 -0.29 11.71
N ASN A 93 0.44 0.46 10.85
CA ASN A 93 -0.94 0.84 11.08
C ASN A 93 -1.89 -0.37 11.11
N ILE A 94 -1.70 -1.36 10.25
CA ILE A 94 -2.49 -2.61 10.26
C ILE A 94 -2.41 -3.31 11.63
N ALA A 95 -1.24 -3.24 12.28
CA ALA A 95 -1.04 -3.84 13.60
C ALA A 95 -1.66 -3.05 14.76
N HIS A 96 -1.86 -1.73 14.60
CA HIS A 96 -2.19 -0.85 15.74
C HIS A 96 -3.58 -0.21 15.65
N ILE A 97 -4.20 -0.14 14.47
CA ILE A 97 -5.53 0.45 14.27
C ILE A 97 -6.43 -0.49 13.47
N ASP A 98 -7.71 -0.13 13.33
CA ASP A 98 -8.66 -0.89 12.52
C ASP A 98 -8.25 -0.91 11.04
N LEU A 99 -8.49 -2.04 10.38
CA LEU A 99 -8.09 -2.25 8.98
C LEU A 99 -8.67 -1.20 8.04
N GLY A 100 -9.93 -0.79 8.25
CA GLY A 100 -10.57 0.22 7.40
C GLY A 100 -9.84 1.55 7.43
N THR A 101 -9.46 2.02 8.62
CA THR A 101 -8.70 3.27 8.82
C THR A 101 -7.27 3.14 8.29
N ALA A 102 -6.58 2.02 8.56
CA ALA A 102 -5.23 1.76 8.04
C ALA A 102 -5.18 1.80 6.50
N PHE A 103 -6.15 1.17 5.84
CA PHE A 103 -6.25 1.21 4.38
C PHE A 103 -6.68 2.57 3.85
N THR A 104 -7.45 3.34 4.61
CA THR A 104 -7.80 4.72 4.23
C THR A 104 -6.56 5.59 4.15
N PHE A 105 -5.65 5.53 5.12
CA PHE A 105 -4.37 6.22 5.05
C PHE A 105 -3.57 5.81 3.82
N GLN A 106 -3.48 4.52 3.52
CA GLN A 106 -2.78 4.04 2.32
C GLN A 106 -3.44 4.54 1.03
N LYS A 107 -4.77 4.68 1.00
CA LYS A 107 -5.52 5.21 -0.15
C LYS A 107 -5.45 6.74 -0.30
N THR A 108 -4.75 7.43 0.56
CA THR A 108 -4.36 8.84 0.30
C THR A 108 -3.24 8.96 -0.73
N ALA A 109 -2.54 7.86 -1.04
CA ALA A 109 -1.46 7.84 -2.02
C ALA A 109 -1.81 8.43 -3.40
N PRO A 110 -3.00 8.22 -4.01
CA PRO A 110 -3.38 8.90 -5.26
C PRO A 110 -3.45 10.43 -5.12
N ILE A 111 -3.85 10.95 -3.96
CA ILE A 111 -3.91 12.39 -3.66
C ILE A 111 -2.50 12.96 -3.69
N PHE A 112 -1.58 12.33 -2.95
CA PHE A 112 -0.18 12.72 -2.93
C PHE A 112 0.50 12.51 -4.28
N THR A 113 0.15 11.44 -5.02
CA THR A 113 0.68 11.22 -6.38
C THR A 113 0.27 12.34 -7.32
N ALA A 114 -0.98 12.82 -7.25
CA ALA A 114 -1.44 13.95 -8.08
C ALA A 114 -0.67 15.22 -7.72
N LEU A 115 -0.52 15.51 -6.41
CA LEU A 115 0.22 16.65 -5.90
C LEU A 115 1.69 16.61 -6.36
N PHE A 116 2.38 15.50 -6.13
CA PHE A 116 3.80 15.35 -6.48
C PHE A 116 4.03 15.33 -7.99
N SER A 117 3.10 14.77 -8.78
CA SER A 117 3.18 14.85 -10.25
C SER A 117 3.07 16.29 -10.74
N ALA A 118 2.22 17.10 -10.14
CA ALA A 118 2.13 18.52 -10.48
C ALA A 118 3.44 19.27 -10.16
N PHE A 119 4.02 19.05 -8.97
CA PHE A 119 5.24 19.74 -8.56
C PHE A 119 6.51 19.24 -9.23
N PHE A 120 6.73 17.91 -9.32
CA PHE A 120 7.98 17.34 -9.80
C PHE A 120 8.00 17.00 -11.28
N LEU A 121 6.84 16.69 -11.87
CA LEU A 121 6.73 16.34 -13.30
C LEU A 121 6.13 17.49 -14.14
N GLY A 122 5.78 18.61 -13.51
CA GLY A 122 5.19 19.75 -14.19
C GLY A 122 3.82 19.49 -14.81
N GLU A 123 3.09 18.48 -14.29
CA GLU A 123 1.76 18.18 -14.79
C GLU A 123 0.78 19.27 -14.40
N LYS A 124 0.09 19.84 -15.38
CA LYS A 124 -0.94 20.85 -15.13
C LYS A 124 -2.20 20.16 -14.62
N LEU A 125 -2.56 20.45 -13.37
CA LEU A 125 -3.85 20.06 -12.81
C LEU A 125 -4.91 21.11 -13.19
N SER A 126 -6.10 20.64 -13.53
CA SER A 126 -7.26 21.53 -13.71
C SER A 126 -7.73 22.06 -12.34
N SER A 127 -8.62 23.06 -12.36
CA SER A 127 -9.26 23.54 -11.13
C SER A 127 -10.01 22.40 -10.39
N LYS A 128 -10.58 21.43 -11.13
CA LYS A 128 -11.24 20.26 -10.55
C LYS A 128 -10.24 19.34 -9.83
N GLY A 129 -9.03 19.16 -10.38
CA GLY A 129 -7.97 18.38 -9.74
C GLY A 129 -7.49 19.02 -8.45
N TRP A 130 -7.30 20.31 -8.42
CA TRP A 130 -6.97 21.04 -7.19
C TRP A 130 -8.07 20.93 -6.14
N PHE A 131 -9.34 21.09 -6.56
CA PHE A 131 -10.49 20.88 -5.66
C PHE A 131 -10.51 19.45 -5.09
N ALA A 132 -10.26 18.44 -5.93
CA ALA A 132 -10.22 17.05 -5.48
C ALA A 132 -9.09 16.80 -4.45
N ILE A 133 -7.91 17.39 -4.65
CA ILE A 133 -6.79 17.31 -3.68
C ILE A 133 -7.20 17.94 -2.35
N LEU A 134 -7.74 19.17 -2.37
CA LEU A 134 -8.19 19.84 -1.14
C LEU A 134 -9.29 19.05 -0.41
N LEU A 135 -10.23 18.51 -1.17
CA LEU A 135 -11.27 17.64 -0.63
C LEU A 135 -10.66 16.40 0.08
N GLY A 136 -9.63 15.79 -0.54
CA GLY A 136 -8.92 14.64 0.04
C GLY A 136 -8.21 14.99 1.36
N PHE A 137 -7.56 16.12 1.43
CA PHE A 137 -6.97 16.60 2.69
C PHE A 137 -8.03 16.88 3.76
N GLY A 138 -9.20 17.44 3.37
CA GLY A 138 -10.35 17.57 4.28
C GLY A 138 -10.82 16.23 4.83
N GLY A 139 -10.86 15.19 3.97
CA GLY A 139 -11.17 13.82 4.38
C GLY A 139 -10.15 13.25 5.37
N ILE A 140 -8.85 13.48 5.13
CA ILE A 140 -7.78 13.05 6.07
C ILE A 140 -7.97 13.73 7.43
N LEU A 141 -8.28 15.02 7.47
CA LEU A 141 -8.53 15.76 8.71
C LEU A 141 -9.72 15.17 9.49
N LEU A 142 -10.77 14.75 8.81
CA LEU A 142 -11.90 14.06 9.46
C LEU A 142 -11.52 12.69 10.05
N VAL A 143 -10.62 11.96 9.39
CA VAL A 143 -10.12 10.66 9.88
C VAL A 143 -9.22 10.85 11.09
N VAL A 144 -8.28 11.80 11.03
CA VAL A 144 -7.28 12.08 12.09
C VAL A 144 -7.91 12.72 13.32
N ARG A 145 -8.96 13.52 13.14
CA ARG A 145 -9.62 14.26 14.24
C ARG A 145 -8.63 15.07 15.12
N PRO A 146 -7.94 16.08 14.59
CA PRO A 146 -6.85 16.75 15.29
C PRO A 146 -7.28 17.44 16.60
N HIS A 147 -8.57 17.69 16.82
CA HIS A 147 -9.11 18.21 18.07
C HIS A 147 -8.99 17.25 19.27
N ILE A 148 -8.79 15.97 19.03
CA ILE A 148 -8.55 14.93 20.04
C ILE A 148 -7.03 14.72 20.26
N GLY A 149 -6.21 15.27 19.38
CA GLY A 149 -4.77 15.06 19.30
C GLY A 149 -4.39 14.21 18.09
N ILE A 150 -3.18 14.41 17.57
CA ILE A 150 -2.61 13.59 16.50
C ILE A 150 -1.91 12.41 17.15
N SER A 151 -2.37 11.21 16.87
CA SER A 151 -1.72 9.98 17.34
C SER A 151 -0.48 9.64 16.50
N VAL A 152 0.39 8.80 17.05
CA VAL A 152 1.54 8.27 16.29
C VAL A 152 1.07 7.52 15.03
N THR A 153 -0.01 6.76 15.13
CA THR A 153 -0.59 6.01 14.00
C THR A 153 -1.11 6.94 12.91
N ASP A 154 -1.66 8.11 13.26
CA ASP A 154 -2.10 9.11 12.28
C ASP A 154 -0.90 9.70 11.53
N ALA A 155 0.15 10.08 12.27
CA ALA A 155 1.38 10.60 11.67
C ALA A 155 2.05 9.56 10.75
N VAL A 156 2.15 8.31 11.21
CA VAL A 156 2.69 7.19 10.42
C VAL A 156 1.80 6.90 9.21
N GLY A 157 0.47 6.99 9.36
CA GLY A 157 -0.47 6.78 8.26
C GLY A 157 -0.33 7.83 7.16
N ILE A 158 -0.28 9.12 7.52
CA ILE A 158 -0.06 10.23 6.57
C ILE A 158 1.30 10.08 5.90
N PHE A 159 2.37 9.82 6.67
CA PHE A 159 3.70 9.57 6.16
C PHE A 159 3.72 8.41 5.16
N GLY A 160 3.05 7.29 5.49
CA GLY A 160 2.91 6.14 4.61
C GLY A 160 2.24 6.48 3.29
N GLY A 161 1.15 7.25 3.33
CA GLY A 161 0.44 7.75 2.14
C GLY A 161 1.32 8.66 1.27
N MET A 162 2.09 9.56 1.89
CA MET A 162 3.06 10.42 1.19
C MET A 162 4.16 9.57 0.51
N CYS A 163 4.76 8.63 1.23
CA CYS A 163 5.78 7.73 0.70
C CYS A 163 5.25 6.92 -0.49
N ALA A 164 4.04 6.38 -0.38
CA ALA A 164 3.39 5.66 -1.47
C ALA A 164 3.14 6.59 -2.68
N GLY A 165 2.70 7.83 -2.45
CA GLY A 165 2.50 8.84 -3.49
C GLY A 165 3.79 9.17 -4.25
N LEU A 166 4.90 9.41 -3.53
CA LEU A 166 6.23 9.63 -4.12
C LEU A 166 6.71 8.40 -4.90
N ALA A 167 6.52 7.21 -4.33
CA ALA A 167 6.88 5.97 -4.98
C ALA A 167 6.13 5.77 -6.30
N TYR A 168 4.82 6.02 -6.36
CA TYR A 168 4.02 5.89 -7.57
C TYR A 168 4.37 6.96 -8.62
N THR A 169 4.65 8.20 -8.19
CA THR A 169 5.15 9.24 -9.07
C THR A 169 6.48 8.84 -9.73
N SER A 170 7.41 8.26 -8.94
CA SER A 170 8.70 7.79 -9.43
C SER A 170 8.57 6.64 -10.44
N VAL A 171 7.60 5.71 -10.22
CA VAL A 171 7.36 4.57 -11.14
C VAL A 171 7.00 5.06 -12.54
N ARG A 172 6.24 6.15 -12.69
CA ARG A 172 5.88 6.69 -14.02
C ARG A 172 7.10 7.01 -14.84
N GLU A 173 8.10 7.64 -14.23
CA GLU A 173 9.35 7.98 -14.92
C GLU A 173 10.22 6.74 -15.12
N LEU A 174 10.37 5.89 -14.12
CA LEU A 174 11.21 4.70 -14.17
C LEU A 174 10.80 3.69 -15.23
N ARG A 175 9.51 3.58 -15.53
CA ARG A 175 9.01 2.66 -16.57
C ARG A 175 9.54 2.98 -17.97
N LYS A 176 10.09 4.18 -18.21
CA LYS A 176 10.75 4.55 -19.47
C LYS A 176 12.13 3.92 -19.58
N TYR A 177 12.75 3.56 -18.44
CA TYR A 177 14.14 3.12 -18.34
C TYR A 177 14.29 1.67 -17.90
N TYR A 178 13.32 1.12 -17.18
CA TYR A 178 13.43 -0.19 -16.56
C TYR A 178 12.15 -1.02 -16.74
N ALA A 179 12.33 -2.32 -16.92
CA ALA A 179 11.20 -3.27 -16.88
C ALA A 179 10.52 -3.23 -15.51
N THR A 180 9.20 -3.39 -15.50
CA THR A 180 8.40 -3.35 -14.27
C THR A 180 8.90 -4.34 -13.22
N ASN A 181 9.29 -5.55 -13.64
CA ASN A 181 9.78 -6.59 -12.72
C ASN A 181 11.07 -6.18 -12.00
N LEU A 182 11.96 -5.41 -12.68
CA LEU A 182 13.18 -4.89 -12.06
C LEU A 182 12.85 -3.80 -11.02
N ILE A 183 11.92 -2.91 -11.34
CA ILE A 183 11.44 -1.88 -10.38
C ILE A 183 10.84 -2.54 -9.14
N VAL A 184 10.07 -3.61 -9.33
CA VAL A 184 9.49 -4.38 -8.23
C VAL A 184 10.57 -5.11 -7.44
N LEU A 185 11.57 -5.72 -8.11
CA LEU A 185 12.66 -6.40 -7.43
C LEU A 185 13.42 -5.45 -6.50
N VAL A 186 13.80 -4.26 -6.99
CA VAL A 186 14.50 -3.26 -6.18
C VAL A 186 13.64 -2.85 -4.99
N PHE A 187 12.34 -2.67 -5.19
CA PHE A 187 11.43 -2.34 -4.09
C PHE A 187 11.37 -3.45 -3.02
N VAL A 188 11.11 -4.70 -3.40
CA VAL A 188 11.00 -5.78 -2.41
C VAL A 188 12.34 -6.06 -1.72
N SER A 189 13.47 -5.93 -2.45
CA SER A 189 14.82 -6.06 -1.87
C SER A 189 15.11 -4.93 -0.89
N SER A 190 14.77 -3.68 -1.23
CA SER A 190 14.92 -2.52 -0.33
C SER A 190 14.05 -2.67 0.91
N ALA A 191 12.82 -3.16 0.76
CA ALA A 191 11.91 -3.37 1.89
C ALA A 191 12.39 -4.50 2.81
N THR A 192 12.93 -5.59 2.24
CA THR A 192 13.56 -6.66 3.02
C THR A 192 14.78 -6.15 3.79
N PHE A 193 15.65 -5.38 3.12
CA PHE A 193 16.83 -4.81 3.73
C PHE A 193 16.47 -3.83 4.86
N LEU A 194 15.55 -2.92 4.63
CA LEU A 194 15.13 -1.95 5.63
C LEU A 194 14.44 -2.62 6.83
N SER A 195 13.60 -3.64 6.59
CA SER A 195 13.00 -4.45 7.66
C SER A 195 14.07 -5.18 8.48
N ALA A 196 15.07 -5.78 7.83
CA ALA A 196 16.18 -6.45 8.50
C ALA A 196 17.00 -5.47 9.35
N MET A 197 17.28 -4.26 8.83
CA MET A 197 17.94 -3.20 9.59
C MET A 197 17.14 -2.77 10.83
N MET A 198 15.82 -2.62 10.68
CA MET A 198 14.94 -2.28 11.82
C MET A 198 14.98 -3.38 12.87
N MET A 199 14.94 -4.66 12.46
CA MET A 199 15.02 -5.80 13.38
C MET A 199 16.38 -5.85 14.08
N ALA A 200 17.48 -5.61 13.36
CA ALA A 200 18.82 -5.53 13.94
C ALA A 200 18.97 -4.35 14.90
N ALA A 201 18.41 -3.19 14.56
CA ALA A 201 18.39 -2.02 15.43
C ALA A 201 17.57 -2.26 16.71
N GLY A 202 16.40 -2.91 16.59
CA GLY A 202 15.58 -3.29 17.72
C GLY A 202 16.30 -4.28 18.66
N TRP A 203 17.03 -5.24 18.09
CA TRP A 203 17.86 -6.16 18.89
C TRP A 203 19.01 -5.45 19.58
N ALA A 204 19.68 -4.51 18.92
CA ALA A 204 20.82 -3.77 19.47
C ALA A 204 20.41 -2.72 20.52
N LEU A 205 19.22 -2.12 20.40
CA LEU A 205 18.71 -1.04 21.24
C LEU A 205 17.73 -1.52 22.32
N GLY A 206 17.38 -2.78 22.34
CA GLY A 206 16.30 -3.49 23.03
C GLY A 206 15.79 -2.94 24.36
N ASP A 207 16.68 -2.50 25.28
CA ASP A 207 16.30 -1.99 26.60
C ASP A 207 16.71 -0.52 26.83
N SER A 208 17.17 0.18 25.79
CA SER A 208 17.60 1.56 25.93
C SER A 208 16.42 2.53 25.94
N GLU A 209 16.39 3.45 26.92
CA GLU A 209 15.41 4.55 26.98
C GLU A 209 15.62 5.63 25.89
N VAL A 210 16.25 5.28 24.77
CA VAL A 210 16.53 6.22 23.69
C VAL A 210 15.23 6.58 22.97
N LYS A 211 14.78 7.81 23.16
CA LYS A 211 13.67 8.40 22.40
C LYS A 211 14.18 8.86 21.03
N ILE A 212 13.79 8.16 19.97
CA ILE A 212 14.07 8.57 18.60
C ILE A 212 12.98 9.53 18.15
N LEU A 213 13.38 10.75 17.77
CA LEU A 213 12.49 11.86 17.32
C LEU A 213 11.41 12.29 18.34
N GLY A 214 11.53 11.92 19.62
CA GLY A 214 10.51 12.25 20.62
C GLY A 214 9.15 11.54 20.43
N LEU A 215 8.99 10.75 19.38
CA LEU A 215 7.75 10.06 18.98
C LEU A 215 7.77 8.57 19.31
N PHE A 216 8.95 7.95 19.32
CA PHE A 216 9.11 6.52 19.57
C PHE A 216 10.01 6.32 20.78
N SER A 217 9.54 5.58 21.77
CA SER A 217 10.38 5.08 22.85
C SER A 217 11.21 3.88 22.36
N GLY A 218 12.33 3.58 23.04
CA GLY A 218 13.11 2.37 22.75
C GLY A 218 12.25 1.11 22.82
N ALA A 219 11.27 1.07 23.76
CA ALA A 219 10.30 0.00 23.88
C ALA A 219 9.38 -0.11 22.63
N ASP A 220 9.02 0.99 21.99
CA ASP A 220 8.22 0.96 20.76
C ASP A 220 9.06 0.46 19.57
N LEU A 221 10.34 0.84 19.50
CA LEU A 221 11.28 0.30 18.52
C LEU A 221 11.53 -1.20 18.75
N ALA A 222 11.71 -1.62 19.99
CA ALA A 222 11.87 -3.03 20.33
C ALA A 222 10.64 -3.84 19.94
N ARG A 223 9.42 -3.31 20.15
CA ARG A 223 8.17 -3.95 19.69
C ARG A 223 8.02 -3.97 18.18
N LEU A 224 8.48 -2.93 17.47
CA LEU A 224 8.46 -2.86 16.01
C LEU A 224 9.45 -3.82 15.35
N ALA A 225 10.50 -4.18 16.05
CA ALA A 225 11.66 -4.89 15.53
C ALA A 225 11.93 -6.22 16.24
N TYR A 226 11.06 -6.64 17.17
CA TYR A 226 11.18 -7.91 17.85
C TYR A 226 11.17 -9.07 16.85
N PHE A 227 12.16 -9.94 16.90
CA PHE A 227 12.26 -11.10 16.02
C PHE A 227 11.89 -12.37 16.78
N ASN A 228 10.85 -13.04 16.31
CA ASN A 228 10.47 -14.38 16.72
C ASN A 228 10.39 -15.29 15.50
N LEU A 229 11.05 -16.44 15.55
CA LEU A 229 10.89 -17.44 14.51
C LEU A 229 9.40 -17.84 14.41
N PRO A 230 8.81 -17.74 13.21
CA PRO A 230 7.41 -18.12 13.02
C PRO A 230 7.16 -19.56 13.44
N SER A 231 6.10 -19.81 14.19
CA SER A 231 5.59 -21.17 14.42
C SER A 231 5.18 -21.82 13.09
N LEU A 232 4.89 -23.13 13.09
CA LEU A 232 4.40 -23.81 11.89
C LEU A 232 3.19 -23.10 11.27
N LEU A 233 2.25 -22.66 12.10
CA LEU A 233 1.11 -21.83 11.66
C LEU A 233 1.58 -20.48 11.11
N GLY A 234 2.57 -19.85 11.73
CA GLY A 234 3.18 -18.61 11.26
C GLY A 234 3.75 -18.75 9.85
N TRP A 235 4.44 -19.82 9.55
CA TRP A 235 4.96 -20.09 8.19
C TRP A 235 3.84 -20.29 7.16
N VAL A 236 2.75 -20.94 7.53
CA VAL A 236 1.56 -21.05 6.66
C VAL A 236 0.97 -19.67 6.38
N LEU A 237 0.84 -18.83 7.41
CA LEU A 237 0.32 -17.46 7.26
C LEU A 237 1.25 -16.60 6.40
N VAL A 238 2.59 -16.71 6.56
CA VAL A 238 3.58 -16.04 5.69
C VAL A 238 3.41 -16.46 4.23
N ALA A 239 3.24 -17.75 3.98
CA ALA A 239 3.02 -18.26 2.63
C ALA A 239 1.71 -17.71 2.04
N LEU A 240 0.61 -17.74 2.80
CA LEU A 240 -0.68 -17.18 2.38
C LEU A 240 -0.59 -15.67 2.13
N LEU A 241 0.13 -14.94 3.00
CA LEU A 241 0.39 -13.51 2.84
C LEU A 241 1.16 -13.22 1.54
N GLY A 242 2.20 -13.99 1.26
CA GLY A 242 2.97 -13.90 0.02
C GLY A 242 2.10 -14.18 -1.21
N VAL A 243 1.36 -15.29 -1.18
CA VAL A 243 0.46 -15.71 -2.28
C VAL A 243 -0.64 -14.69 -2.52
N SER A 244 -1.31 -14.20 -1.46
CA SER A 244 -2.36 -13.17 -1.61
C SER A 244 -1.82 -11.88 -2.21
N GLY A 245 -0.60 -11.48 -1.83
CA GLY A 245 0.09 -10.32 -2.40
C GLY A 245 0.38 -10.48 -3.90
N ILE A 246 0.72 -11.71 -4.36
CA ILE A 246 0.94 -12.00 -5.78
C ILE A 246 -0.38 -11.93 -6.55
N TYR A 247 -1.42 -12.57 -6.06
CA TYR A 247 -2.73 -12.54 -6.72
C TYR A 247 -3.25 -11.11 -6.82
N PHE A 248 -3.09 -10.29 -5.76
CA PHE A 248 -3.34 -8.86 -5.83
C PHE A 248 -2.60 -8.20 -7.01
N GLN A 249 -1.29 -8.40 -7.12
CA GLN A 249 -0.48 -7.78 -8.18
C GLN A 249 -0.89 -8.27 -9.58
N ILE A 250 -1.16 -9.57 -9.75
CA ILE A 250 -1.60 -10.14 -11.03
C ILE A 250 -2.95 -9.56 -11.45
N TYR A 251 -3.93 -9.58 -10.57
CA TYR A 251 -5.28 -9.11 -10.88
C TYR A 251 -5.32 -7.59 -11.07
N MET A 252 -4.57 -6.82 -10.27
CA MET A 252 -4.42 -5.37 -10.46
C MET A 252 -3.82 -5.05 -11.84
N THR A 253 -2.75 -5.73 -12.23
CA THR A 253 -2.12 -5.54 -13.54
C THR A 253 -3.09 -5.89 -14.68
N ARG A 254 -3.81 -7.02 -14.56
CA ARG A 254 -4.84 -7.42 -15.52
C ARG A 254 -5.99 -6.42 -15.60
N ALA A 255 -6.41 -5.85 -14.48
CA ALA A 255 -7.46 -4.84 -14.43
C ALA A 255 -7.09 -3.61 -15.26
N TYR A 256 -5.88 -3.08 -15.05
CA TYR A 256 -5.39 -1.93 -15.83
C TYR A 256 -5.17 -2.27 -17.32
N ALA A 257 -4.71 -3.49 -17.62
CA ALA A 257 -4.54 -3.92 -19.02
C ALA A 257 -5.87 -4.12 -19.75
N ALA A 258 -6.90 -4.62 -19.07
CA ALA A 258 -8.21 -4.90 -19.65
C ALA A 258 -9.11 -3.66 -19.79
N SER A 259 -8.77 -2.55 -19.14
CA SER A 259 -9.61 -1.33 -19.14
C SER A 259 -9.05 -0.26 -20.07
N ARG A 260 -9.91 0.27 -20.93
CA ARG A 260 -9.59 1.46 -21.75
C ARG A 260 -9.51 2.75 -20.92
N LYS A 261 -10.14 2.77 -19.73
CA LYS A 261 -10.22 3.94 -18.85
C LYS A 261 -9.58 3.59 -17.51
N ALA A 262 -8.30 3.91 -17.35
CA ALA A 262 -7.55 3.67 -16.11
C ALA A 262 -8.22 4.30 -14.87
N GLY A 263 -8.88 5.46 -15.04
CA GLY A 263 -9.59 6.15 -13.96
C GLY A 263 -10.73 5.33 -13.35
N ILE A 264 -11.47 4.54 -14.18
CA ILE A 264 -12.54 3.67 -13.65
C ILE A 264 -11.94 2.56 -12.77
N VAL A 265 -10.84 1.95 -13.22
CA VAL A 265 -10.14 0.90 -12.47
C VAL A 265 -9.58 1.45 -11.16
N ALA A 266 -8.97 2.64 -11.20
CA ALA A 266 -8.49 3.33 -10.02
C ALA A 266 -9.63 3.67 -9.04
N ALA A 267 -10.77 4.13 -9.52
CA ALA A 267 -11.94 4.38 -8.67
C ALA A 267 -12.44 3.11 -7.98
N ILE A 268 -12.50 1.99 -8.71
CA ILE A 268 -12.93 0.71 -8.14
C ILE A 268 -11.93 0.17 -7.12
N SER A 269 -10.63 0.50 -7.22
CA SER A 269 -9.65 0.06 -6.24
C SER A 269 -9.92 0.54 -4.81
N TYR A 270 -10.76 1.58 -4.64
CA TYR A 270 -11.19 2.01 -3.30
C TYR A 270 -12.13 1.00 -2.61
N SER A 271 -12.66 0.01 -3.35
CA SER A 271 -13.43 -1.09 -2.76
C SER A 271 -12.63 -1.93 -1.75
N ASP A 272 -11.30 -1.86 -1.79
CA ASP A 272 -10.46 -2.55 -0.80
C ASP A 272 -10.66 -1.98 0.62
N ILE A 273 -11.02 -0.70 0.78
CA ILE A 273 -11.39 -0.14 2.08
C ILE A 273 -12.64 -0.87 2.63
N LEU A 274 -13.63 -1.09 1.77
CA LEU A 274 -14.86 -1.79 2.18
C LEU A 274 -14.58 -3.25 2.54
N PHE A 275 -13.79 -3.95 1.73
CA PHE A 275 -13.38 -5.32 2.03
C PHE A 275 -12.52 -5.40 3.30
N SER A 276 -11.60 -4.44 3.51
CA SER A 276 -10.76 -4.41 4.70
C SER A 276 -11.57 -4.10 5.96
N MET A 277 -12.55 -3.21 5.89
CA MET A 277 -13.48 -2.97 7.01
C MET A 277 -14.29 -4.24 7.35
N ALA A 278 -14.84 -4.92 6.34
CA ALA A 278 -15.59 -6.14 6.55
C ALA A 278 -14.74 -7.24 7.19
N LEU A 279 -13.52 -7.48 6.66
CA LEU A 279 -12.58 -8.45 7.23
C LEU A 279 -12.08 -8.01 8.62
N GLY A 280 -11.85 -6.72 8.84
CA GLY A 280 -11.45 -6.18 10.14
C GLY A 280 -12.50 -6.44 11.21
N ILE A 281 -13.78 -6.19 10.90
CA ILE A 281 -14.91 -6.48 11.82
C ILE A 281 -14.97 -7.99 12.13
N MET A 282 -14.75 -8.85 11.15
CA MET A 282 -14.68 -10.31 11.38
C MET A 282 -13.51 -10.71 12.28
N LEU A 283 -12.44 -9.92 12.32
CA LEU A 283 -11.27 -10.10 13.20
C LEU A 283 -11.42 -9.37 14.56
N GLY A 284 -12.57 -8.76 14.83
CA GLY A 284 -12.84 -8.07 16.10
C GLY A 284 -12.59 -6.57 16.09
N ASP A 285 -12.31 -5.95 14.93
CA ASP A 285 -12.21 -4.49 14.81
C ASP A 285 -13.56 -3.82 15.13
N ARG A 286 -13.48 -2.66 15.78
CA ARG A 286 -14.66 -1.82 15.98
C ARG A 286 -14.98 -1.05 14.70
N LEU A 287 -16.28 -0.87 14.44
CA LEU A 287 -16.71 0.04 13.37
C LEU A 287 -16.18 1.46 13.67
N PRO A 288 -15.53 2.12 12.71
CA PRO A 288 -15.13 3.52 12.87
C PRO A 288 -16.32 4.40 13.19
N GLY A 289 -16.11 5.39 14.04
CA GLY A 289 -17.19 6.34 14.39
C GLY A 289 -17.68 7.15 13.17
N PRO A 290 -18.88 7.75 13.23
CA PRO A 290 -19.53 8.36 12.06
C PRO A 290 -18.69 9.47 11.40
N ILE A 291 -17.91 10.23 12.16
CA ILE A 291 -17.03 11.26 11.61
C ILE A 291 -15.88 10.64 10.80
N VAL A 292 -15.30 9.53 11.29
CA VAL A 292 -14.26 8.79 10.56
C VAL A 292 -14.84 8.18 9.29
N LEU A 293 -16.05 7.60 9.36
CA LEU A 293 -16.74 7.07 8.17
C LEU A 293 -17.01 8.17 7.13
N ALA A 294 -17.41 9.37 7.57
CA ALA A 294 -17.55 10.52 6.68
C ALA A 294 -16.19 10.90 6.04
N GLY A 295 -15.12 10.94 6.83
CA GLY A 295 -13.75 11.17 6.33
C GLY A 295 -13.31 10.14 5.29
N ILE A 296 -13.57 8.84 5.54
CA ILE A 296 -13.30 7.75 4.60
C ILE A 296 -14.07 7.98 3.28
N ALA A 297 -15.36 8.31 3.36
CA ALA A 297 -16.18 8.60 2.18
C ALA A 297 -15.62 9.78 1.37
N VAL A 298 -15.19 10.84 2.05
CA VAL A 298 -14.56 12.02 1.41
C VAL A 298 -13.23 11.68 0.75
N VAL A 299 -12.37 10.86 1.37
CA VAL A 299 -11.12 10.38 0.75
C VAL A 299 -11.41 9.53 -0.49
N ILE A 300 -12.39 8.64 -0.43
CA ILE A 300 -12.82 7.84 -1.59
C ILE A 300 -13.31 8.76 -2.72
N LEU A 301 -14.17 9.72 -2.40
CA LEU A 301 -14.71 10.65 -3.38
C LEU A 301 -13.60 11.48 -4.04
N SER A 302 -12.68 12.02 -3.26
CA SER A 302 -11.50 12.74 -3.74
C SER A 302 -10.68 11.87 -4.71
N GLY A 303 -10.36 10.65 -4.32
CA GLY A 303 -9.60 9.73 -5.16
C GLY A 303 -10.32 9.38 -6.47
N ILE A 304 -11.64 9.23 -6.45
CA ILE A 304 -12.46 9.01 -7.66
C ILE A 304 -12.41 10.25 -8.57
N LEU A 305 -12.50 11.45 -8.01
CA LEU A 305 -12.41 12.69 -8.79
C LEU A 305 -11.04 12.83 -9.45
N ILE A 306 -9.94 12.60 -8.72
CA ILE A 306 -8.57 12.59 -9.26
C ILE A 306 -8.42 11.55 -10.37
N ALA A 307 -8.96 10.36 -10.18
CA ALA A 307 -8.90 9.29 -11.18
C ALA A 307 -9.66 9.59 -12.47
N ARG A 308 -10.69 10.42 -12.41
CA ARG A 308 -11.48 10.86 -13.58
C ARG A 308 -10.83 11.98 -14.38
N GLU A 309 -9.93 12.72 -13.76
CA GLU A 309 -9.25 13.84 -14.42
C GLU A 309 -8.10 13.38 -15.34
N ARG A 310 -7.54 12.21 -15.07
CA ARG A 310 -6.51 11.56 -15.89
C ARG A 310 -7.12 10.60 -16.91
#